data_b18ba7c469dba1f9d2f291c03f7a4dca
#
_entry.id   b18ba7c469dba1f9d2f291c03f7a4dca
#
_cell.length_a   1.000
_cell.length_b   1.000
_cell.length_c   1.000
_cell.angle_alpha   90.00
_cell.angle_beta   90.00
_cell.angle_gamma   90.00
#
_symmetry.space_group_name_H-M   'P 1'
#
loop_
_entity.id
_entity.type
_entity.pdbx_description
1 polymer ?
#
loop_
_entity_poly.entity_id
_entity_poly.type
_entity_poly.pdbx_seq_one_letter_code
_entity_poly.pdbx_strand_id
1 'polypeptide(L)'
;MRKTLSGFVRETRKLSRFVRVMLAASIALDFSGIAFGLFYEGFFFDNLAHFLTWLALVALTAEIAHLRGALPIVSGRRALVVGAVVGLVGGVAWEIFEIVVDLLPVFIHNPPLDSVSDTVFGTVGGAIGAWRTNAYLGGKPLRRSPR
;
A
#
# COMPACT_ATOMS: atom_id res chain seq x y z
N MET A 1 -23.62 1.30 -15.52
CA MET A 1 -23.14 1.24 -14.14
C MET A 1 -23.11 -0.18 -13.52
N ARG A 2 -24.16 -1.01 -13.60
CA ARG A 2 -24.14 -2.39 -13.00
C ARG A 2 -23.03 -3.32 -13.52
N LYS A 3 -22.67 -3.27 -14.82
CA LYS A 3 -21.60 -4.11 -15.41
C LYS A 3 -20.19 -3.78 -14.90
N THR A 4 -19.94 -2.52 -14.53
CA THR A 4 -18.65 -2.07 -14.01
C THR A 4 -18.43 -2.56 -12.57
N LEU A 5 -19.46 -2.53 -11.73
CA LEU A 5 -19.39 -2.98 -10.35
C LEU A 5 -19.18 -4.50 -10.23
N SER A 6 -19.90 -5.28 -11.05
CA SER A 6 -19.74 -6.75 -11.09
C SER A 6 -18.37 -7.17 -11.62
N GLY A 7 -17.80 -6.42 -12.56
CA GLY A 7 -16.43 -6.62 -13.04
C GLY A 7 -15.40 -6.35 -11.94
N PHE A 8 -15.52 -5.26 -11.23
CA PHE A 8 -14.65 -4.89 -10.12
C PHE A 8 -14.67 -5.95 -8.99
N VAL A 9 -15.86 -6.36 -8.54
CA VAL A 9 -16.01 -7.41 -7.51
C VAL A 9 -15.42 -8.75 -7.98
N ARG A 10 -15.51 -9.08 -9.26
CA ARG A 10 -14.93 -10.32 -9.80
C ARG A 10 -13.38 -10.24 -9.82
N GLU A 11 -12.81 -9.09 -10.13
CA GLU A 11 -11.36 -8.90 -10.12
C GLU A 11 -10.80 -8.93 -8.68
N THR A 12 -11.45 -8.28 -7.73
CA THR A 12 -11.01 -8.29 -6.31
C THR A 12 -11.05 -9.68 -5.69
N ARG A 13 -11.93 -10.58 -6.16
CA ARG A 13 -11.94 -12.00 -5.73
C ARG A 13 -10.72 -12.79 -6.18
N LYS A 14 -9.98 -12.32 -7.18
CA LYS A 14 -8.74 -12.96 -7.65
C LYS A 14 -7.54 -12.61 -6.77
N LEU A 15 -7.63 -11.53 -6.01
CA LEU A 15 -6.56 -11.09 -5.12
C LEU A 15 -6.34 -12.09 -3.98
N SER A 16 -5.10 -12.21 -3.55
CA SER A 16 -4.73 -13.04 -2.41
C SER A 16 -5.48 -12.60 -1.14
N ARG A 17 -5.64 -13.54 -0.20
CA ARG A 17 -6.20 -13.22 1.11
C ARG A 17 -5.35 -12.16 1.82
N PHE A 18 -4.02 -12.24 1.67
CA PHE A 18 -3.08 -11.29 2.24
C PHE A 18 -3.40 -9.85 1.79
N VAL A 19 -3.46 -9.60 0.48
CA VAL A 19 -3.74 -8.26 -0.06
C VAL A 19 -5.10 -7.75 0.41
N ARG A 20 -6.14 -8.59 0.37
CA ARG A 20 -7.47 -8.19 0.82
C ARG A 20 -7.53 -7.82 2.30
N VAL A 21 -6.83 -8.58 3.15
CA VAL A 21 -6.78 -8.32 4.59
C VAL A 21 -6.00 -7.04 4.87
N MET A 22 -4.85 -6.84 4.21
CA MET A 22 -4.04 -5.63 4.40
C MET A 22 -4.76 -4.37 3.93
N LEU A 23 -5.46 -4.43 2.80
CA LEU A 23 -6.30 -3.32 2.35
C LEU A 23 -7.44 -3.01 3.33
N ALA A 24 -8.14 -4.02 3.80
CA ALA A 24 -9.21 -3.81 4.77
C ALA A 24 -8.69 -3.23 6.08
N ALA A 25 -7.54 -3.71 6.55
CA ALA A 25 -6.90 -3.20 7.76
C ALA A 25 -6.41 -1.77 7.60
N SER A 26 -5.78 -1.41 6.45
CA SER A 26 -5.37 -0.04 6.14
C SER A 26 -6.58 0.89 6.14
N ILE A 27 -7.61 0.58 5.36
CA ILE A 27 -8.83 1.39 5.29
C ILE A 27 -9.48 1.56 6.67
N ALA A 28 -9.56 0.49 7.47
CA ALA A 28 -10.13 0.56 8.81
C ALA A 28 -9.30 1.43 9.75
N LEU A 29 -7.95 1.36 9.65
CA LEU A 29 -7.05 2.18 10.44
C LEU A 29 -7.17 3.66 10.05
N ASP A 30 -7.09 3.97 8.75
CA ASP A 30 -7.19 5.33 8.23
C ASP A 30 -8.54 5.96 8.58
N PHE A 31 -9.64 5.20 8.41
CA PHE A 31 -10.96 5.64 8.81
C PHE A 31 -11.06 5.91 10.31
N SER A 32 -10.46 5.03 11.14
CA SER A 32 -10.45 5.22 12.60
C SER A 32 -9.64 6.45 12.99
N GLY A 33 -8.50 6.70 12.31
CA GLY A 33 -7.67 7.88 12.52
C GLY A 33 -8.45 9.17 12.29
N ILE A 34 -9.19 9.24 11.19
CA ILE A 34 -10.03 10.39 10.85
C ILE A 34 -11.23 10.50 11.80
N ALA A 35 -11.96 9.40 12.03
CA ALA A 35 -13.21 9.43 12.78
C ALA A 35 -13.02 9.75 14.27
N PHE A 36 -11.89 9.35 14.85
CA PHE A 36 -11.58 9.52 16.27
C PHE A 36 -10.47 10.53 16.54
N GLY A 37 -9.93 11.18 15.50
CA GLY A 37 -8.85 12.17 15.64
C GLY A 37 -7.51 11.60 16.09
N LEU A 38 -7.26 10.30 15.86
CA LEU A 38 -6.09 9.60 16.39
C LEU A 38 -4.78 10.06 15.72
N PHE A 39 -4.85 10.65 14.54
CA PHE A 39 -3.71 11.28 13.88
C PHE A 39 -3.18 12.50 14.64
N TYR A 40 -4.02 13.16 15.45
CA TYR A 40 -3.61 14.30 16.26
C TYR A 40 -2.98 13.90 17.61
N GLU A 41 -3.26 12.69 18.09
CA GLU A 41 -2.91 12.28 19.44
C GLU A 41 -1.62 11.47 19.55
N GLY A 42 -1.07 11.01 18.43
CA GLY A 42 0.09 10.12 18.55
C GLY A 42 0.88 9.84 17.29
N PHE A 43 2.11 10.28 17.30
CA PHE A 43 3.19 9.91 16.39
C PHE A 43 3.19 8.42 15.98
N PHE A 44 2.87 7.52 16.91
CA PHE A 44 2.86 6.08 16.61
C PHE A 44 1.69 5.65 15.72
N PHE A 45 0.52 6.30 15.86
CA PHE A 45 -0.66 5.92 15.07
C PHE A 45 -0.48 6.26 13.60
N ASP A 46 0.03 7.45 13.32
CA ASP A 46 0.29 7.94 11.98
C ASP A 46 1.35 7.11 11.27
N ASN A 47 2.48 6.88 11.90
CA ASN A 47 3.50 5.97 11.39
C ASN A 47 2.97 4.57 11.05
N LEU A 48 2.07 4.02 11.89
CA LEU A 48 1.44 2.73 11.65
C LEU A 48 0.51 2.77 10.42
N ALA A 49 -0.22 3.87 10.26
CA ALA A 49 -1.08 4.11 9.10
C ALA A 49 -0.25 4.17 7.81
N HIS A 50 0.83 4.95 7.79
CA HIS A 50 1.76 5.02 6.65
C HIS A 50 2.37 3.66 6.32
N PHE A 51 2.86 2.93 7.33
CA PHE A 51 3.39 1.58 7.13
C PHE A 51 2.35 0.65 6.49
N LEU A 52 1.16 0.58 7.06
CA LEU A 52 0.13 -0.37 6.62
C LEU A 52 -0.46 0.00 5.26
N THR A 53 -0.64 1.28 5.00
CA THR A 53 -1.16 1.78 3.73
C THR A 53 -0.18 1.50 2.60
N TRP A 54 1.10 1.82 2.76
CA TRP A 54 2.10 1.52 1.72
C TRP A 54 2.35 0.02 1.55
N LEU A 55 2.30 -0.76 2.63
CA LEU A 55 2.33 -2.23 2.54
C LEU A 55 1.16 -2.75 1.69
N ALA A 56 -0.05 -2.28 1.94
CA ALA A 56 -1.25 -2.73 1.24
C ALA A 56 -1.25 -2.29 -0.24
N LEU A 57 -0.92 -1.02 -0.52
CA LEU A 57 -0.91 -0.47 -1.88
C LEU A 57 0.16 -1.10 -2.76
N VAL A 58 1.37 -1.29 -2.23
CA VAL A 58 2.46 -1.92 -2.98
C VAL A 58 2.17 -3.39 -3.21
N ALA A 59 1.64 -4.11 -2.21
CA ALA A 59 1.22 -5.50 -2.37
C ALA A 59 0.11 -5.65 -3.42
N LEU A 60 -0.90 -4.77 -3.40
CA LEU A 60 -1.99 -4.73 -4.38
C LEU A 60 -1.47 -4.50 -5.79
N THR A 61 -0.65 -3.48 -5.95
CA THR A 61 -0.10 -3.09 -7.26
C THR A 61 0.77 -4.20 -7.83
N ALA A 62 1.63 -4.80 -7.02
CA ALA A 62 2.48 -5.93 -7.41
C ALA A 62 1.64 -7.15 -7.82
N GLU A 63 0.59 -7.49 -7.07
CA GLU A 63 -0.29 -8.62 -7.40
C GLU A 63 -1.07 -8.37 -8.68
N ILE A 64 -1.65 -7.19 -8.86
CA ILE A 64 -2.37 -6.82 -10.10
C ILE A 64 -1.42 -6.85 -11.30
N ALA A 65 -0.24 -6.27 -11.20
CA ALA A 65 0.73 -6.24 -12.27
C ALA A 65 1.20 -7.65 -12.68
N HIS A 66 1.41 -8.52 -11.68
CA HIS A 66 1.72 -9.93 -11.93
C HIS A 66 0.55 -10.68 -12.61
N LEU A 67 -0.68 -10.53 -12.10
CA LEU A 67 -1.88 -11.18 -12.69
C LEU A 67 -2.14 -10.74 -14.13
N ARG A 68 -1.68 -9.54 -14.50
CA ARG A 68 -1.75 -9.01 -15.88
C ARG A 68 -0.52 -9.38 -16.72
N GLY A 69 0.44 -10.10 -16.16
CA GLY A 69 1.69 -10.47 -16.86
C GLY A 69 2.66 -9.32 -17.06
N ALA A 70 2.44 -8.18 -16.40
CA ALA A 70 3.30 -7.00 -16.51
C ALA A 70 4.56 -7.08 -15.64
N LEU A 71 4.53 -7.88 -14.56
CA LEU A 71 5.68 -8.10 -13.69
C LEU A 71 6.00 -9.59 -13.55
N PRO A 72 7.27 -9.99 -13.75
CA PRO A 72 7.72 -11.36 -13.48
C PRO A 72 7.89 -11.57 -11.96
N ILE A 73 7.93 -12.84 -11.55
CA ILE A 73 8.47 -13.22 -10.24
C ILE A 73 9.99 -12.97 -10.27
N VAL A 74 10.49 -12.29 -9.24
CA VAL A 74 11.89 -11.94 -9.08
C VAL A 74 12.46 -12.52 -7.80
N SER A 75 13.78 -12.38 -7.57
CA SER A 75 14.36 -12.74 -6.27
C SER A 75 13.76 -11.90 -5.13
N GLY A 76 13.64 -12.47 -3.93
CA GLY A 76 13.10 -11.78 -2.78
C GLY A 76 13.82 -10.46 -2.47
N ARG A 77 15.16 -10.41 -2.64
CA ARG A 77 15.95 -9.18 -2.50
C ARG A 77 15.54 -8.10 -3.50
N ARG A 78 15.33 -8.47 -4.76
CA ARG A 78 14.86 -7.50 -5.78
C ARG A 78 13.46 -7.01 -5.46
N ALA A 79 12.56 -7.89 -5.01
CA ALA A 79 11.22 -7.49 -4.61
C ALA A 79 11.25 -6.49 -3.45
N LEU A 80 12.09 -6.74 -2.41
CA LEU A 80 12.30 -5.81 -1.30
C LEU A 80 12.77 -4.42 -1.80
N VAL A 81 13.80 -4.38 -2.64
CA VAL A 81 14.36 -3.12 -3.14
C VAL A 81 13.33 -2.36 -3.97
N VAL A 82 12.65 -3.03 -4.90
CA VAL A 82 11.62 -2.38 -5.73
C VAL A 82 10.47 -1.87 -4.86
N GLY A 83 10.02 -2.67 -3.89
CA GLY A 83 8.98 -2.26 -2.96
C GLY A 83 9.39 -1.08 -2.09
N ALA A 84 10.65 -1.06 -1.62
CA ALA A 84 11.20 0.08 -0.87
C ALA A 84 11.20 1.36 -1.71
N VAL A 85 11.65 1.27 -2.96
CA VAL A 85 11.67 2.44 -3.88
C VAL A 85 10.25 2.95 -4.14
N VAL A 86 9.29 2.06 -4.39
CA VAL A 86 7.89 2.46 -4.59
C VAL A 86 7.29 3.08 -3.34
N GLY A 87 7.55 2.48 -2.15
CA GLY A 87 7.10 3.02 -0.87
C GLY A 87 7.73 4.38 -0.56
N LEU A 88 9.03 4.54 -0.85
CA LEU A 88 9.73 5.82 -0.68
C LEU A 88 9.15 6.92 -1.58
N VAL A 89 9.06 6.65 -2.89
CA VAL A 89 8.54 7.63 -3.85
C VAL A 89 7.09 7.99 -3.54
N GLY A 90 6.29 6.99 -3.21
CA GLY A 90 4.91 7.20 -2.85
C GLY A 90 4.74 7.92 -1.52
N GLY A 91 5.54 7.57 -0.49
CA GLY A 91 5.55 8.27 0.80
C GLY A 91 5.92 9.73 0.62
N VAL A 92 7.01 10.04 -0.07
CA VAL A 92 7.40 11.43 -0.36
C VAL A 92 6.31 12.19 -1.14
N ALA A 93 5.68 11.54 -2.12
CA ALA A 93 4.57 12.16 -2.86
C ALA A 93 3.36 12.45 -1.97
N TRP A 94 3.10 11.59 -1.00
CA TRP A 94 2.03 11.79 -0.02
C TRP A 94 2.34 12.97 0.92
N GLU A 95 3.57 13.06 1.45
CA GLU A 95 4.00 14.19 2.28
C GLU A 95 3.90 15.53 1.53
N ILE A 96 4.30 15.54 0.26
CA ILE A 96 4.13 16.74 -0.59
C ILE A 96 2.65 17.07 -0.75
N PHE A 97 1.79 16.06 -0.94
CA PHE A 97 0.34 16.25 -1.04
C PHE A 97 -0.20 16.86 0.25
N GLU A 98 0.18 16.35 1.42
CA GLU A 98 -0.26 16.87 2.72
C GLU A 98 0.18 18.32 2.92
N ILE A 99 1.42 18.68 2.62
CA ILE A 99 1.92 20.06 2.69
C ILE A 99 1.09 20.99 1.77
N VAL A 100 0.74 20.53 0.57
CA VAL A 100 -0.07 21.33 -0.38
C VAL A 100 -1.50 21.48 0.13
N VAL A 101 -2.06 20.45 0.75
CA VAL A 101 -3.43 20.45 1.28
C VAL A 101 -3.51 21.22 2.59
N ASP A 102 -2.44 21.23 3.41
CA ASP A 102 -2.33 22.03 4.65
C ASP A 102 -2.39 23.54 4.37
N LEU A 103 -2.11 23.96 3.14
CA LEU A 103 -2.38 25.34 2.69
C LEU A 103 -3.88 25.66 2.62
N LEU A 104 -4.75 24.64 2.69
CA LEU A 104 -6.20 24.82 2.82
C LEU A 104 -6.55 24.78 4.32
N PRO A 105 -7.39 25.70 4.85
CA PRO A 105 -7.60 25.91 6.29
C PRO A 105 -8.32 24.77 7.03
N VAL A 106 -8.21 23.54 6.57
CA VAL A 106 -8.99 22.37 7.06
C VAL A 106 -8.08 21.21 7.51
N PHE A 107 -6.75 21.27 7.30
CA PHE A 107 -5.86 20.12 7.49
C PHE A 107 -4.73 20.33 8.50
N ILE A 108 -4.17 19.25 8.95
CA ILE A 108 -3.22 19.08 10.05
C ILE A 108 -1.84 19.58 9.63
N HIS A 109 -1.18 20.31 10.53
CA HIS A 109 0.21 20.73 10.34
C HIS A 109 1.14 19.58 10.74
N ASN A 110 1.81 18.95 9.78
CA ASN A 110 2.82 17.93 10.04
C ASN A 110 4.20 18.56 10.31
N PRO A 111 4.80 18.32 11.49
CA PRO A 111 6.19 18.73 11.73
C PRO A 111 7.13 18.00 10.76
N PRO A 112 8.24 18.61 10.31
CA PRO A 112 9.17 17.99 9.36
C PRO A 112 9.73 16.63 9.80
N LEU A 113 9.88 16.40 11.09
CA LEU A 113 10.33 15.10 11.64
C LEU A 113 9.28 14.01 11.49
N ASP A 114 8.01 14.36 11.53
CA ASP A 114 6.89 13.46 11.30
C ASP A 114 6.89 12.96 9.86
N SER A 115 6.93 13.88 8.90
CA SER A 115 7.03 13.55 7.46
C SER A 115 8.21 12.63 7.12
N VAL A 116 9.37 12.84 7.78
CA VAL A 116 10.53 11.94 7.60
C VAL A 116 10.21 10.54 8.15
N SER A 117 9.62 10.49 9.34
CA SER A 117 9.21 9.22 9.96
C SER A 117 8.22 8.44 9.09
N ASP A 118 7.16 9.10 8.64
CA ASP A 118 6.10 8.53 7.81
C ASP A 118 6.64 8.00 6.49
N THR A 119 7.55 8.75 5.86
CA THR A 119 8.28 8.29 4.67
C THR A 119 9.11 7.04 4.95
N VAL A 120 9.77 6.94 6.10
CA VAL A 120 10.53 5.74 6.50
C VAL A 120 9.59 4.56 6.71
N PHE A 121 8.52 4.73 7.48
CA PHE A 121 7.54 3.66 7.71
C PHE A 121 6.85 3.23 6.42
N GLY A 122 6.50 4.16 5.54
CA GLY A 122 5.97 3.88 4.21
C GLY A 122 6.94 3.09 3.33
N THR A 123 8.22 3.43 3.38
CA THR A 123 9.30 2.71 2.67
C THR A 123 9.40 1.25 3.15
N VAL A 124 9.40 1.04 4.45
CA VAL A 124 9.46 -0.32 5.05
C VAL A 124 8.19 -1.10 4.72
N GLY A 125 7.02 -0.47 4.82
CA GLY A 125 5.75 -1.07 4.42
C GLY A 125 5.75 -1.52 2.97
N GLY A 126 6.17 -0.67 2.05
CA GLY A 126 6.29 -0.98 0.62
C GLY A 126 7.26 -2.14 0.35
N ALA A 127 8.42 -2.15 1.01
CA ALA A 127 9.40 -3.24 0.89
C ALA A 127 8.78 -4.60 1.28
N ILE A 128 8.13 -4.65 2.44
CA ILE A 128 7.51 -5.88 2.96
C ILE A 128 6.32 -6.30 2.09
N GLY A 129 5.50 -5.36 1.63
CA GLY A 129 4.36 -5.61 0.75
C GLY A 129 4.77 -6.28 -0.56
N ALA A 130 5.79 -5.73 -1.24
CA ALA A 130 6.32 -6.32 -2.47
C ALA A 130 6.95 -7.69 -2.23
N TRP A 131 7.79 -7.81 -1.21
CA TRP A 131 8.46 -9.08 -0.88
C TRP A 131 7.45 -10.19 -0.58
N ARG A 132 6.47 -9.91 0.28
CA ARG A 132 5.47 -10.91 0.69
C ARG A 132 4.60 -11.35 -0.49
N THR A 133 4.19 -10.41 -1.33
CA THR A 133 3.41 -10.70 -2.54
C THR A 133 4.22 -11.53 -3.53
N ASN A 134 5.46 -11.15 -3.79
CA ASN A 134 6.35 -11.89 -4.69
C ASN A 134 6.60 -13.33 -4.19
N ALA A 135 6.83 -13.54 -2.90
CA ALA A 135 7.00 -14.85 -2.30
C ALA A 135 5.73 -15.71 -2.42
N TYR A 136 4.56 -15.12 -2.17
CA TYR A 136 3.28 -15.81 -2.31
C TYR A 136 3.00 -16.24 -3.76
N LEU A 137 3.29 -15.40 -4.73
CA LEU A 137 3.07 -15.67 -6.14
C LEU A 137 4.10 -16.68 -6.67
N GLY A 138 5.35 -16.60 -6.22
CA GLY A 138 6.41 -17.55 -6.60
C GLY A 138 6.17 -18.98 -6.10
N GLY A 139 5.46 -19.14 -4.99
CA GLY A 139 5.04 -20.44 -4.46
C GLY A 139 3.82 -21.08 -5.15
N LYS A 140 3.14 -20.35 -6.05
CA LYS A 140 2.00 -20.90 -6.79
C LYS A 140 2.47 -21.67 -8.02
N PRO A 141 1.92 -22.86 -8.28
CA PRO A 141 2.16 -23.52 -9.56
C PRO A 141 1.67 -22.61 -10.69
N LEU A 142 2.53 -22.39 -11.69
CA LEU A 142 2.17 -21.63 -12.89
C LEU A 142 0.94 -22.27 -13.51
N ARG A 143 -0.20 -21.59 -13.48
CA ARG A 143 -1.35 -21.97 -14.31
C ARG A 143 -0.90 -21.78 -15.75
N ARG A 144 -0.53 -22.89 -16.40
CA ARG A 144 -0.33 -22.89 -17.84
C ARG A 144 -1.66 -22.45 -18.46
N SER A 145 -1.66 -21.30 -19.13
CA SER A 145 -2.78 -20.91 -19.99
C SER A 145 -2.99 -22.04 -21.01
N PRO A 146 -4.19 -22.59 -21.17
CA PRO A 146 -4.45 -23.45 -22.30
C PRO A 146 -4.18 -22.64 -23.58
N ARG A 147 -3.33 -23.18 -24.44
CA ARG A 147 -3.08 -22.66 -25.79
C ARG A 147 -4.33 -22.77 -26.64
#